data_7b96049da06bbd6e28a1ca20eb35966f
#
_entry.id   7b96049da06bbd6e28a1ca20eb35966f
#
_cell.length_a   1.000
_cell.length_b   1.000
_cell.length_c   1.000
_cell.angle_alpha   90.00
_cell.angle_beta   90.00
_cell.angle_gamma   90.00
#
_symmetry.space_group_name_H-M   'P 1'
#
loop_
_entity.id
_entity.type
_entity.pdbx_description
1 polymer ?
#
loop_
_entity_poly.entity_id
_entity_poly.type
_entity_poly.pdbx_seq_one_letter_code
_entity_poly.pdbx_strand_id
1 'polypeptide(L)'
;PERIAQAEARDKLGDEVYLEASGSKLPLPDESMDLVIFFNALHHLPPDDMSYSLQECHRLLKPEGYLYVAEPLAQGPLHELTRSIDDETELRQLAYQALCAAGDGPGLTQLQEVFYQTVVSYKNFGDFRKKMEEVSPRRQAIFRAQEALLVEAFERLGRPGIKGQEFDNPMRVNLLQRRA
;
A
#
# COMPACT_ATOMS: atom_id res chain seq x y z
N PRO A 1 -1.33 1.13 18.67
CA PRO A 1 -2.28 0.50 19.63
C PRO A 1 -3.73 0.54 19.13
N GLU A 2 -4.26 1.72 18.76
CA GLU A 2 -5.68 1.90 18.39
C GLU A 2 -6.10 1.08 17.16
N ARG A 3 -5.27 1.02 16.12
CA ARG A 3 -5.55 0.22 14.91
C ARG A 3 -5.55 -1.28 15.19
N ILE A 4 -4.72 -1.75 16.11
CA ILE A 4 -4.69 -3.16 16.53
C ILE A 4 -5.98 -3.49 17.27
N ALA A 5 -6.40 -2.66 18.23
CA ALA A 5 -7.66 -2.86 18.94
C ALA A 5 -8.86 -2.86 17.97
N GLN A 6 -8.86 -2.00 16.94
CA GLN A 6 -9.89 -2.00 15.90
C GLN A 6 -9.86 -3.28 15.04
N ALA A 7 -8.66 -3.80 14.73
CA ALA A 7 -8.53 -5.05 13.99
C ALA A 7 -8.98 -6.26 14.81
N GLU A 8 -8.60 -6.31 16.09
CA GLU A 8 -9.02 -7.37 17.02
C GLU A 8 -10.52 -7.38 17.30
N ALA A 9 -11.17 -6.22 17.22
CA ALA A 9 -12.62 -6.09 17.40
C ALA A 9 -13.44 -6.53 16.17
N ARG A 10 -12.80 -6.83 15.03
CA ARG A 10 -13.47 -7.37 13.84
C ARG A 10 -13.62 -8.88 13.97
N ASP A 11 -14.63 -9.43 13.27
CA ASP A 11 -14.78 -10.88 13.15
C ASP A 11 -13.54 -11.45 12.45
N LYS A 12 -12.84 -12.34 13.13
CA LYS A 12 -11.70 -13.06 12.56
C LYS A 12 -12.19 -14.12 11.59
N LEU A 13 -11.48 -14.25 10.48
CA LEU A 13 -11.75 -15.31 9.50
C LEU A 13 -10.99 -16.61 9.81
N GLY A 14 -10.05 -16.56 10.76
CA GLY A 14 -9.20 -17.68 11.15
C GLY A 14 -8.41 -17.37 12.43
N ASP A 15 -7.19 -17.86 12.50
CA ASP A 15 -6.30 -17.72 13.66
C ASP A 15 -5.38 -16.47 13.55
N GLU A 16 -5.92 -15.36 13.02
CA GLU A 16 -5.14 -14.14 12.85
C GLU A 16 -4.63 -13.60 14.19
N VAL A 17 -3.34 -13.24 14.20
CA VAL A 17 -2.67 -12.56 15.30
C VAL A 17 -2.22 -11.20 14.84
N TYR A 18 -2.61 -10.16 15.58
CA TYR A 18 -2.21 -8.77 15.30
C TYR A 18 -1.07 -8.38 16.23
N LEU A 19 0.04 -7.91 15.64
CA LEU A 19 1.24 -7.53 16.37
C LEU A 19 1.55 -6.05 16.15
N GLU A 20 1.93 -5.35 17.22
CA GLU A 20 2.51 -4.02 17.12
C GLU A 20 4.03 -4.14 17.01
N ALA A 21 4.58 -3.80 15.85
CA ALA A 21 6.00 -3.88 15.58
C ALA A 21 6.42 -2.89 14.50
N SER A 22 7.72 -2.59 14.42
CA SER A 22 8.29 -1.92 13.26
C SER A 22 8.42 -2.92 12.10
N GLY A 23 8.14 -2.46 10.88
CA GLY A 23 8.34 -3.28 9.68
C GLY A 23 9.78 -3.73 9.46
N SER A 24 10.76 -3.02 10.04
CA SER A 24 12.19 -3.36 9.99
C SER A 24 12.64 -4.32 11.10
N LYS A 25 11.78 -4.66 12.06
CA LYS A 25 12.09 -5.60 13.14
C LYS A 25 10.80 -6.19 13.72
N LEU A 26 10.53 -7.44 13.38
CA LEU A 26 9.36 -8.16 13.83
C LEU A 26 9.73 -9.18 14.93
N PRO A 27 8.91 -9.34 15.98
CA PRO A 27 9.17 -10.30 17.06
C PRO A 27 8.81 -11.74 16.63
N LEU A 28 9.32 -12.16 15.49
CA LEU A 28 9.09 -13.46 14.88
C LEU A 28 10.44 -14.17 14.65
N PRO A 29 10.47 -15.52 14.77
CA PRO A 29 11.68 -16.29 14.51
C PRO A 29 12.18 -16.18 13.08
N ASP A 30 13.48 -16.39 12.87
CA ASP A 30 14.04 -16.58 11.55
C ASP A 30 13.38 -17.78 10.87
N GLU A 31 13.27 -17.73 9.55
CA GLU A 31 12.78 -18.85 8.72
C GLU A 31 11.45 -19.44 9.18
N SER A 32 10.54 -18.57 9.66
CA SER A 32 9.25 -18.99 10.20
C SER A 32 8.09 -18.83 9.25
N MET A 33 8.26 -18.04 8.18
CA MET A 33 7.17 -17.69 7.26
C MET A 33 7.35 -18.36 5.89
N ASP A 34 6.27 -18.92 5.36
CA ASP A 34 6.20 -19.42 3.99
C ASP A 34 5.96 -18.29 2.99
N LEU A 35 5.25 -17.25 3.45
CA LEU A 35 4.86 -16.09 2.64
C LEU A 35 4.85 -14.83 3.51
N VAL A 36 5.42 -13.75 2.97
CA VAL A 36 5.29 -12.38 3.50
C VAL A 36 4.59 -11.53 2.45
N ILE A 37 3.62 -10.70 2.87
CA ILE A 37 2.83 -9.87 1.98
C ILE A 37 2.92 -8.40 2.38
N PHE A 38 3.27 -7.55 1.42
CA PHE A 38 2.97 -6.11 1.45
C PHE A 38 1.83 -5.82 0.49
N PHE A 39 0.77 -5.23 0.99
CA PHE A 39 -0.35 -4.79 0.17
C PHE A 39 -0.66 -3.33 0.48
N ASN A 40 -0.35 -2.43 -0.45
CA ASN A 40 -0.41 -0.98 -0.25
C ASN A 40 0.30 -0.55 1.05
N ALA A 41 1.50 -1.04 1.29
CA ALA A 41 2.13 -0.90 2.60
C ALA A 41 3.60 -0.48 2.55
N LEU A 42 4.38 -0.95 1.58
CA LEU A 42 5.82 -0.69 1.52
C LEU A 42 6.11 0.82 1.38
N HIS A 43 5.37 1.52 0.50
CA HIS A 43 5.53 2.95 0.28
C HIS A 43 5.11 3.83 1.48
N HIS A 44 4.43 3.28 2.48
CA HIS A 44 4.09 3.97 3.72
C HIS A 44 5.18 3.91 4.78
N LEU A 45 6.22 3.10 4.57
CA LEU A 45 7.37 3.07 5.46
C LEU A 45 8.25 4.31 5.24
N PRO A 46 8.97 4.79 6.27
CA PRO A 46 10.02 5.77 6.06
C PRO A 46 11.00 5.27 4.99
N PRO A 47 11.51 6.13 4.09
CA PRO A 47 12.42 5.73 3.01
C PRO A 47 13.61 4.88 3.49
N ASP A 48 14.22 5.28 4.60
CA ASP A 48 15.36 4.56 5.19
C ASP A 48 14.97 3.16 5.70
N ASP A 49 13.72 2.97 6.12
CA ASP A 49 13.22 1.68 6.65
C ASP A 49 12.80 0.70 5.55
N MET A 50 12.55 1.15 4.32
CA MET A 50 12.07 0.28 3.23
C MET A 50 13.05 -0.87 2.97
N SER A 51 14.35 -0.56 2.84
CA SER A 51 15.39 -1.57 2.62
C SER A 51 15.56 -2.50 3.81
N TYR A 52 15.51 -1.97 5.04
CA TYR A 52 15.57 -2.80 6.26
C TYR A 52 14.37 -3.73 6.38
N SER A 53 13.18 -3.26 5.99
CA SER A 53 11.98 -4.11 6.01
C SER A 53 12.06 -5.25 5.00
N LEU A 54 12.65 -5.02 3.83
CA LEU A 54 12.89 -6.09 2.85
C LEU A 54 13.96 -7.09 3.32
N GLN A 55 14.99 -6.63 4.03
CA GLN A 55 15.96 -7.51 4.69
C GLN A 55 15.30 -8.34 5.80
N GLU A 56 14.39 -7.74 6.56
CA GLU A 56 13.61 -8.43 7.59
C GLU A 56 12.70 -9.49 6.97
N CYS A 57 12.09 -9.22 5.82
CA CYS A 57 11.35 -10.23 5.06
C CYS A 57 12.23 -11.42 4.68
N HIS A 58 13.45 -11.16 4.22
CA HIS A 58 14.41 -12.23 3.93
C HIS A 58 14.71 -13.07 5.17
N ARG A 59 14.93 -12.46 6.33
CA ARG A 59 15.17 -13.17 7.59
C ARG A 59 14.01 -14.07 7.97
N LEU A 60 12.78 -13.57 7.85
CA LEU A 60 11.56 -14.27 8.25
C LEU A 60 11.16 -15.40 7.32
N LEU A 61 11.41 -15.26 6.02
CA LEU A 61 11.03 -16.27 5.06
C LEU A 61 11.85 -17.55 5.24
N LYS A 62 11.21 -18.69 5.15
CA LYS A 62 11.88 -19.98 5.00
C LYS A 62 12.67 -20.02 3.68
N PRO A 63 13.69 -20.89 3.54
CA PRO A 63 14.26 -21.19 2.25
C PRO A 63 13.17 -21.48 1.21
N GLU A 64 13.26 -20.88 0.02
CA GLU A 64 12.26 -20.94 -1.06
C GLU A 64 10.88 -20.30 -0.73
N GLY A 65 10.70 -19.67 0.42
CA GLY A 65 9.52 -18.89 0.77
C GLY A 65 9.37 -17.63 -0.09
N TYR A 66 8.18 -17.06 -0.13
CA TYR A 66 7.81 -16.01 -1.07
C TYR A 66 7.56 -14.66 -0.39
N LEU A 67 8.01 -13.59 -1.04
CA LEU A 67 7.63 -12.21 -0.76
C LEU A 67 6.72 -11.72 -1.87
N TYR A 68 5.48 -11.35 -1.52
CA TYR A 68 4.49 -10.77 -2.42
C TYR A 68 4.30 -9.30 -2.10
N VAL A 69 4.57 -8.43 -3.07
CA VAL A 69 4.44 -6.98 -2.90
C VAL A 69 3.48 -6.43 -3.94
N ALA A 70 2.32 -5.94 -3.50
CA ALA A 70 1.33 -5.28 -4.35
C ALA A 70 1.23 -3.80 -3.99
N GLU A 71 1.59 -2.93 -4.94
CA GLU A 71 1.65 -1.48 -4.76
C GLU A 71 0.93 -0.74 -5.88
N PRO A 72 0.26 0.39 -5.58
CA PRO A 72 -0.35 1.22 -6.59
C PRO A 72 0.72 1.98 -7.39
N LEU A 73 0.46 2.17 -8.66
CA LEU A 73 1.30 3.02 -9.50
C LEU A 73 0.98 4.50 -9.29
N ALA A 74 1.99 5.36 -9.44
CA ALA A 74 1.81 6.81 -9.40
C ALA A 74 1.26 7.34 -10.74
N GLN A 75 0.13 6.78 -11.17
CA GLN A 75 -0.54 7.12 -12.42
C GLN A 75 -2.02 6.74 -12.37
N GLY A 76 -2.78 7.25 -13.33
CA GLY A 76 -4.21 6.96 -13.49
C GLY A 76 -5.13 7.90 -12.68
N PRO A 77 -6.45 7.79 -12.95
CA PRO A 77 -7.45 8.71 -12.40
C PRO A 77 -7.46 8.84 -10.88
N LEU A 78 -7.31 7.73 -10.15
CA LEU A 78 -7.28 7.79 -8.68
C LEU A 78 -6.06 8.56 -8.18
N HIS A 79 -4.88 8.28 -8.76
CA HIS A 79 -3.65 8.99 -8.39
C HIS A 79 -3.75 10.49 -8.69
N GLU A 80 -4.25 10.87 -9.88
CA GLU A 80 -4.45 12.28 -10.23
C GLU A 80 -5.39 13.00 -9.27
N LEU A 81 -6.47 12.34 -8.84
CA LEU A 81 -7.41 12.89 -7.87
C LEU A 81 -6.75 13.10 -6.50
N THR A 82 -5.97 12.15 -6.03
CA THR A 82 -5.44 12.16 -4.66
C THR A 82 -4.13 12.92 -4.51
N ARG A 83 -3.33 13.08 -5.58
CA ARG A 83 -1.99 13.69 -5.50
C ARG A 83 -1.99 15.13 -4.99
N SER A 84 -3.04 15.91 -5.22
CA SER A 84 -3.16 17.26 -4.68
C SER A 84 -3.45 17.30 -3.18
N ILE A 85 -3.92 16.18 -2.63
CA ILE A 85 -4.21 15.98 -1.20
C ILE A 85 -2.98 15.39 -0.51
N ASP A 86 -2.40 14.37 -1.12
CA ASP A 86 -1.22 13.66 -0.64
C ASP A 86 -0.45 13.05 -1.82
N ASP A 87 0.64 13.70 -2.19
CA ASP A 87 1.46 13.23 -3.33
C ASP A 87 2.44 12.15 -2.86
N GLU A 88 2.09 10.91 -3.12
CA GLU A 88 2.89 9.74 -2.80
C GLU A 88 3.81 9.31 -3.95
N THR A 89 3.95 10.12 -5.01
CA THR A 89 4.72 9.76 -6.22
C THR A 89 6.15 9.34 -5.88
N GLU A 90 6.84 10.16 -5.09
CA GLU A 90 8.24 9.89 -4.71
C GLU A 90 8.35 8.65 -3.81
N LEU A 91 7.45 8.52 -2.83
CA LEU A 91 7.46 7.37 -1.91
C LEU A 91 7.22 6.04 -2.64
N ARG A 92 6.29 6.01 -3.59
CA ARG A 92 6.03 4.83 -4.44
C ARG A 92 7.22 4.49 -5.32
N GLN A 93 7.94 5.50 -5.82
CA GLN A 93 9.16 5.30 -6.61
C GLN A 93 10.29 4.75 -5.74
N LEU A 94 10.52 5.29 -4.56
CA LEU A 94 11.54 4.82 -3.61
C LEU A 94 11.26 3.39 -3.17
N ALA A 95 10.00 3.05 -2.86
CA ALA A 95 9.61 1.69 -2.52
C ALA A 95 9.90 0.70 -3.66
N TYR A 96 9.64 1.11 -4.90
CA TYR A 96 9.96 0.27 -6.07
C TYR A 96 11.47 0.09 -6.25
N GLN A 97 12.25 1.15 -6.12
CA GLN A 97 13.72 1.07 -6.21
C GLN A 97 14.30 0.15 -5.13
N ALA A 98 13.82 0.27 -3.89
CA ALA A 98 14.23 -0.62 -2.80
C ALA A 98 13.89 -2.09 -3.10
N LEU A 99 12.70 -2.34 -3.66
CA LEU A 99 12.24 -3.68 -4.04
C LEU A 99 13.08 -4.28 -5.18
N CYS A 100 13.39 -3.52 -6.23
CA CYS A 100 14.28 -3.94 -7.30
C CYS A 100 15.68 -4.29 -6.77
N ALA A 101 16.24 -3.40 -5.94
CA ALA A 101 17.55 -3.65 -5.33
C ALA A 101 17.58 -4.91 -4.46
N ALA A 102 16.48 -5.21 -3.74
CA ALA A 102 16.36 -6.44 -2.97
C ALA A 102 16.28 -7.68 -3.88
N GLY A 103 15.55 -7.60 -5.00
CA GLY A 103 15.42 -8.68 -5.99
C GLY A 103 16.70 -8.97 -6.76
N ASP A 104 17.54 -7.95 -6.98
CA ASP A 104 18.88 -8.09 -7.62
C ASP A 104 19.95 -8.55 -6.62
N GLY A 105 19.65 -8.46 -5.33
CA GLY A 105 20.57 -8.83 -4.24
C GLY A 105 20.73 -10.33 -4.04
N PRO A 106 21.61 -10.75 -3.12
CA PRO A 106 21.92 -12.17 -2.91
C PRO A 106 20.81 -12.96 -2.22
N GLY A 107 19.92 -12.30 -1.48
CA GLY A 107 18.95 -12.97 -0.61
C GLY A 107 17.61 -13.29 -1.24
N LEU A 108 17.14 -12.43 -2.14
CA LEU A 108 15.86 -12.56 -2.83
C LEU A 108 16.08 -12.62 -4.34
N THR A 109 15.19 -13.28 -5.05
CA THR A 109 15.17 -13.29 -6.51
C THR A 109 13.79 -12.90 -7.00
N GLN A 110 13.70 -11.88 -7.84
CA GLN A 110 12.42 -11.53 -8.47
C GLN A 110 12.07 -12.61 -9.50
N LEU A 111 10.94 -13.26 -9.27
CA LEU A 111 10.40 -14.29 -10.17
C LEU A 111 9.45 -13.68 -11.21
N GLN A 112 8.63 -12.72 -10.78
CA GLN A 112 7.58 -12.18 -11.64
C GLN A 112 7.25 -10.72 -11.27
N GLU A 113 6.92 -9.93 -12.28
CA GLU A 113 6.30 -8.63 -12.15
C GLU A 113 5.05 -8.60 -13.02
N VAL A 114 3.91 -8.22 -12.45
CA VAL A 114 2.62 -8.20 -13.13
C VAL A 114 1.93 -6.87 -12.89
N PHE A 115 1.37 -6.30 -13.94
CA PHE A 115 0.53 -5.10 -13.87
C PHE A 115 -0.93 -5.48 -14.02
N TYR A 116 -1.78 -4.89 -13.18
CA TYR A 116 -3.22 -5.12 -13.23
C TYR A 116 -3.98 -3.86 -12.86
N GLN A 117 -5.28 -3.87 -13.13
CA GLN A 117 -6.16 -2.74 -12.88
C GLN A 117 -7.10 -3.06 -11.74
N THR A 118 -7.17 -2.19 -10.74
CA THR A 118 -8.25 -2.17 -9.75
C THR A 118 -9.14 -0.95 -9.96
N VAL A 119 -10.30 -0.97 -9.34
CA VAL A 119 -11.26 0.13 -9.37
C VAL A 119 -11.62 0.48 -7.93
N VAL A 120 -11.48 1.76 -7.60
CA VAL A 120 -11.93 2.30 -6.32
C VAL A 120 -13.22 3.08 -6.55
N SER A 121 -14.23 2.79 -5.73
CA SER A 121 -15.55 3.43 -5.85
C SER A 121 -15.86 4.29 -4.63
N TYR A 122 -16.41 5.47 -4.88
CA TYR A 122 -16.96 6.36 -3.87
C TYR A 122 -18.42 6.68 -4.21
N LYS A 123 -19.31 6.65 -3.21
CA LYS A 123 -20.75 6.93 -3.42
C LYS A 123 -20.97 8.31 -4.05
N ASN A 124 -20.20 9.28 -3.61
CA ASN A 124 -20.20 10.69 -4.06
C ASN A 124 -18.95 11.38 -3.52
N PHE A 125 -18.77 12.66 -3.86
CA PHE A 125 -17.66 13.48 -3.36
C PHE A 125 -17.60 13.55 -1.82
N GLY A 126 -18.74 13.62 -1.15
CA GLY A 126 -18.80 13.63 0.32
C GLY A 126 -18.25 12.35 0.96
N ASP A 127 -18.52 11.17 0.36
CA ASP A 127 -17.94 9.89 0.79
C ASP A 127 -16.41 9.84 0.56
N PHE A 128 -15.96 10.33 -0.60
CA PHE A 128 -14.52 10.49 -0.88
C PHE A 128 -13.84 11.40 0.13
N ARG A 129 -14.39 12.62 0.33
CA ARG A 129 -13.87 13.59 1.29
C ARG A 129 -13.77 13.01 2.70
N LYS A 130 -14.84 12.38 3.19
CA LYS A 130 -14.87 11.78 4.52
C LYS A 130 -13.74 10.77 4.71
N LYS A 131 -13.56 9.82 3.78
CA LYS A 131 -12.52 8.79 3.85
C LYS A 131 -11.12 9.38 3.82
N MET A 132 -10.91 10.44 3.04
CA MET A 132 -9.62 11.11 2.96
C MET A 132 -9.31 11.93 4.22
N GLU A 133 -10.29 12.64 4.77
CA GLU A 133 -10.14 13.47 5.97
C GLU A 133 -9.90 12.64 7.25
N GLU A 134 -10.42 11.41 7.32
CA GLU A 134 -10.19 10.50 8.46
C GLU A 134 -8.72 10.12 8.65
N VAL A 135 -7.87 10.32 7.64
CA VAL A 135 -6.46 9.92 7.70
C VAL A 135 -5.62 10.92 8.50
N SER A 136 -5.82 12.23 8.32
CA SER A 136 -5.05 13.24 9.05
C SER A 136 -5.68 14.63 9.05
N PRO A 137 -5.40 15.46 10.07
CA PRO A 137 -5.82 16.87 10.12
C PRO A 137 -5.28 17.72 8.95
N ARG A 138 -4.09 17.36 8.41
CA ARG A 138 -3.51 18.02 7.23
C ARG A 138 -4.44 17.90 6.04
N ARG A 139 -4.99 16.71 5.78
CA ARG A 139 -5.91 16.48 4.65
C ARG A 139 -7.18 17.30 4.80
N GLN A 140 -7.70 17.45 6.02
CA GLN A 140 -8.86 18.33 6.28
C GLN A 140 -8.61 19.78 5.89
N ALA A 141 -7.41 20.32 6.17
CA ALA A 141 -7.03 21.67 5.79
C ALA A 141 -6.97 21.86 4.26
N ILE A 142 -6.47 20.86 3.55
CA ILE A 142 -6.41 20.85 2.07
C ILE A 142 -7.81 20.86 1.48
N PHE A 143 -8.74 20.03 1.98
CA PHE A 143 -10.11 20.02 1.51
C PHE A 143 -10.80 21.39 1.72
N ARG A 144 -10.59 22.04 2.86
CA ARG A 144 -11.13 23.39 3.09
C ARG A 144 -10.59 24.44 2.11
N ALA A 145 -9.32 24.34 1.75
CA ALA A 145 -8.65 25.31 0.89
C ALA A 145 -8.95 25.10 -0.61
N GLN A 146 -9.22 23.87 -1.03
CA GLN A 146 -9.27 23.48 -2.44
C GLN A 146 -10.54 22.72 -2.82
N GLU A 147 -11.62 22.81 -2.05
CA GLU A 147 -12.83 22.00 -2.23
C GLU A 147 -13.38 22.07 -3.65
N ALA A 148 -13.49 23.27 -4.24
CA ALA A 148 -14.04 23.42 -5.58
C ALA A 148 -13.18 22.71 -6.65
N LEU A 149 -11.86 22.79 -6.54
CA LEU A 149 -10.93 22.10 -7.46
C LEU A 149 -11.00 20.57 -7.30
N LEU A 150 -11.16 20.10 -6.07
CA LEU A 150 -11.29 18.67 -5.78
C LEU A 150 -12.63 18.11 -6.26
N VAL A 151 -13.73 18.87 -6.16
CA VAL A 151 -15.03 18.49 -6.75
C VAL A 151 -14.90 18.37 -8.27
N GLU A 152 -14.34 19.39 -8.94
CA GLU A 152 -14.14 19.35 -10.39
C GLU A 152 -13.26 18.15 -10.81
N ALA A 153 -12.15 17.90 -10.10
CA ALA A 153 -11.30 16.76 -10.38
C ALA A 153 -12.02 15.43 -10.16
N PHE A 154 -12.82 15.31 -9.08
CA PHE A 154 -13.61 14.13 -8.79
C PHE A 154 -14.62 13.82 -9.91
N GLU A 155 -15.32 14.83 -10.41
CA GLU A 155 -16.28 14.68 -11.51
C GLU A 155 -15.61 14.38 -12.84
N ARG A 156 -14.50 15.04 -13.14
CA ARG A 156 -13.76 14.89 -14.40
C ARG A 156 -13.03 13.55 -14.51
N LEU A 157 -12.42 13.08 -13.43
CA LEU A 157 -11.58 11.88 -13.42
C LEU A 157 -12.35 10.60 -13.12
N GLY A 158 -13.49 10.72 -12.43
CA GLY A 158 -14.35 9.59 -12.14
C GLY A 158 -15.24 9.24 -13.33
N ARG A 159 -15.64 7.97 -13.40
CA ARG A 159 -16.70 7.53 -14.31
C ARG A 159 -17.90 7.00 -13.51
N PRO A 160 -19.13 7.12 -14.03
CA PRO A 160 -20.28 6.51 -13.40
C PRO A 160 -20.14 4.99 -13.26
N GLY A 161 -20.39 4.46 -12.07
CA GLY A 161 -20.39 3.04 -11.77
C GLY A 161 -21.59 2.62 -10.92
N ILE A 162 -21.71 1.32 -10.64
CA ILE A 162 -22.85 0.76 -9.90
C ILE A 162 -22.97 1.34 -8.48
N LYS A 163 -21.84 1.66 -7.85
CA LYS A 163 -21.79 2.13 -6.44
C LYS A 163 -21.49 3.62 -6.30
N GLY A 164 -21.56 4.39 -7.38
CA GLY A 164 -21.22 5.81 -7.41
C GLY A 164 -20.16 6.12 -8.47
N GLN A 165 -19.22 7.00 -8.18
CA GLN A 165 -18.09 7.28 -9.06
C GLN A 165 -16.97 6.27 -8.87
N GLU A 166 -16.44 5.76 -9.98
CA GLU A 166 -15.36 4.79 -10.06
C GLU A 166 -14.09 5.42 -10.62
N PHE A 167 -12.97 5.07 -10.02
CA PHE A 167 -11.63 5.54 -10.39
C PHE A 167 -10.73 4.35 -10.65
N ASP A 168 -10.14 4.32 -11.82
CA ASP A 168 -9.12 3.32 -12.15
C ASP A 168 -7.88 3.55 -11.29
N ASN A 169 -7.37 2.47 -10.73
CA ASN A 169 -6.19 2.44 -9.89
C ASN A 169 -5.25 1.33 -10.38
N PRO A 170 -4.30 1.67 -11.26
CA PRO A 170 -3.31 0.73 -11.75
C PRO A 170 -2.42 0.24 -10.62
N MET A 171 -2.16 -1.05 -10.61
CA MET A 171 -1.38 -1.74 -9.59
C MET A 171 -0.22 -2.51 -10.22
N ARG A 172 0.84 -2.71 -9.47
CA ARG A 172 1.92 -3.63 -9.78
C ARG A 172 2.06 -4.64 -8.66
N VAL A 173 2.27 -5.90 -9.04
CA VAL A 173 2.68 -6.99 -8.15
C VAL A 173 4.08 -7.42 -8.51
N ASN A 174 4.94 -7.53 -7.52
CA ASN A 174 6.23 -8.21 -7.61
C ASN A 174 6.19 -9.44 -6.72
N LEU A 175 6.53 -10.58 -7.28
CA LEU A 175 6.73 -11.84 -6.56
C LEU A 175 8.24 -12.12 -6.51
N LEU A 176 8.76 -12.21 -5.29
CA LEU A 176 10.15 -12.58 -5.06
C LEU A 176 10.21 -13.88 -4.28
N GLN A 177 11.29 -14.62 -4.43
CA GLN A 177 11.54 -15.84 -3.69
C GLN A 177 12.84 -15.71 -2.90
N ARG A 178 12.85 -16.18 -1.66
CA ARG A 178 14.08 -16.34 -0.90
C ARG A 178 14.93 -17.44 -1.53
N ARG A 179 16.19 -17.12 -1.77
CA ARG A 179 17.18 -18.13 -2.22
C ARG A 179 17.43 -19.13 -1.10
N ALA A 180 17.75 -20.36 -1.49
CA ALA A 180 18.11 -21.45 -0.58
C ALA A 180 19.40 -21.16 0.16
#